data_b603dfd1282ee5d0ce0380e249251287
#
_entry.id   b603dfd1282ee5d0ce0380e249251287
#
_cell.length_a   1.000
_cell.length_b   1.000
_cell.length_c   1.000
_cell.angle_alpha   90.00
_cell.angle_beta   90.00
_cell.angle_gamma   90.00
#
_symmetry.space_group_name_H-M   'P 1'
#
loop_
_entity.id
_entity.type
_entity.pdbx_description
1 polymer ?
#
loop_
_entity_poly.entity_id
_entity_poly.type
_entity_poly.pdbx_seq_one_letter_code
_entity_poly.pdbx_strand_id
1 'polypeptide(L)'
;MNKDLPNTMHAVVLTGHGGFDKMEYRTDVQVPLPKNNEVLIHIAAAGVNNTDINTRIGWYSKSVTSDTNMGGQKGLNEAINNDASWSGTPLQFPRIQGADVCGYIVSVGSDVDSSRIGERIIARTMQSNPNKNNNYFLLSILI
;
A
#
# COMPACT_ATOMS: atom_id res chain seq x y z
N MET A 1 6.25 13.64 -19.43
CA MET A 1 4.98 13.06 -18.96
C MET A 1 4.48 12.12 -20.04
N ASN A 2 4.26 10.86 -19.69
CA ASN A 2 3.66 9.91 -20.63
C ASN A 2 2.22 10.35 -20.86
N LYS A 3 1.86 10.71 -22.09
CA LYS A 3 0.56 11.32 -22.43
C LYS A 3 -0.66 10.38 -22.25
N ASP A 4 -0.42 9.13 -21.92
CA ASP A 4 -1.44 8.07 -21.92
C ASP A 4 -1.82 7.58 -20.52
N LEU A 5 -1.27 8.15 -19.44
CA LEU A 5 -1.64 7.75 -18.09
C LEU A 5 -2.88 8.52 -17.62
N PRO A 6 -3.87 7.84 -16.99
CA PRO A 6 -5.03 8.51 -16.44
C PRO A 6 -4.65 9.43 -15.27
N ASN A 7 -5.44 10.46 -15.02
CA ASN A 7 -5.23 11.36 -13.89
C ASN A 7 -5.67 10.73 -12.57
N THR A 8 -6.64 9.83 -12.62
CA THR A 8 -7.19 9.14 -11.45
C THR A 8 -7.12 7.62 -11.61
N MET A 9 -7.15 6.92 -10.49
CA MET A 9 -7.12 5.48 -10.42
C MET A 9 -8.19 4.94 -9.47
N HIS A 10 -8.48 3.66 -9.59
CA HIS A 10 -9.31 2.93 -8.65
C HIS A 10 -8.44 2.42 -7.49
N ALA A 11 -8.96 2.47 -6.27
CA ALA A 11 -8.27 1.94 -5.11
C ALA A 11 -9.24 1.55 -3.99
N VAL A 12 -8.84 0.61 -3.18
CA VAL A 12 -9.43 0.38 -1.85
C VAL A 12 -8.62 1.19 -0.84
N VAL A 13 -9.27 2.17 -0.24
CA VAL A 13 -8.66 3.09 0.72
C VAL A 13 -9.08 2.68 2.13
N LEU A 14 -8.10 2.46 2.99
CA LEU A 14 -8.31 2.21 4.41
C LEU A 14 -8.36 3.56 5.14
N THR A 15 -9.49 3.84 5.81
CA THR A 15 -9.75 5.14 6.48
C THR A 15 -9.46 5.11 7.98
N GLY A 16 -9.14 3.95 8.53
CA GLY A 16 -8.83 3.75 9.95
C GLY A 16 -8.71 2.27 10.27
N HIS A 17 -8.34 1.95 11.51
CA HIS A 17 -8.49 0.59 12.01
C HIS A 17 -9.97 0.28 12.28
N GLY A 18 -10.38 -0.96 12.05
CA GLY A 18 -11.75 -1.39 12.32
C GLY A 18 -12.25 -2.51 11.41
N GLY A 19 -13.56 -2.50 11.17
CA GLY A 19 -14.25 -3.45 10.33
C GLY A 19 -14.16 -3.16 8.84
N PHE A 20 -15.01 -3.79 8.06
CA PHE A 20 -15.08 -3.55 6.62
C PHE A 20 -15.60 -2.15 6.29
N ASP A 21 -16.29 -1.48 7.20
CA ASP A 21 -16.72 -0.08 7.12
C ASP A 21 -15.54 0.90 6.98
N LYS A 22 -14.32 0.48 7.29
CA LYS A 22 -13.09 1.27 7.12
C LYS A 22 -12.45 1.12 5.75
N MET A 23 -13.01 0.29 4.87
CA MET A 23 -12.52 0.06 3.52
C MET A 23 -13.45 0.76 2.52
N GLU A 24 -12.95 1.80 1.86
CA GLU A 24 -13.68 2.55 0.86
C GLU A 24 -13.14 2.24 -0.54
N TYR A 25 -14.00 1.71 -1.42
CA TYR A 25 -13.65 1.63 -2.84
C TYR A 25 -13.83 3.00 -3.49
N ARG A 26 -12.74 3.54 -4.04
CA ARG A 26 -12.70 4.86 -4.67
C ARG A 26 -12.21 4.76 -6.10
N THR A 27 -12.77 5.61 -6.97
CA THR A 27 -12.42 5.68 -8.40
C THR A 27 -11.76 7.01 -8.78
N ASP A 28 -11.58 7.89 -7.81
CA ASP A 28 -11.14 9.27 -7.95
C ASP A 28 -9.77 9.55 -7.29
N VAL A 29 -9.06 8.49 -6.90
CA VAL A 29 -7.74 8.64 -6.28
C VAL A 29 -6.74 9.13 -7.33
N GLN A 30 -6.00 10.19 -7.00
CA GLN A 30 -5.00 10.73 -7.92
C GLN A 30 -3.90 9.69 -8.20
N VAL A 31 -3.57 9.53 -9.48
CA VAL A 31 -2.41 8.73 -9.88
C VAL A 31 -1.15 9.45 -9.40
N PRO A 32 -0.32 8.81 -8.58
CA PRO A 32 0.88 9.43 -8.08
C PRO A 32 1.96 9.56 -9.17
N LEU A 33 2.84 10.54 -9.01
CA LEU A 33 4.01 10.70 -9.88
C LEU A 33 5.23 10.06 -9.23
N PRO A 34 6.04 9.28 -9.96
CA PRO A 34 7.25 8.72 -9.41
C PRO A 34 8.27 9.83 -9.12
N LYS A 35 8.92 9.77 -7.96
CA LYS A 35 10.09 10.60 -7.65
C LYS A 35 11.28 10.17 -8.48
N ASN A 36 12.40 10.88 -8.36
CA ASN A 36 13.56 10.67 -9.20
C ASN A 36 14.02 9.21 -9.30
N ASN A 37 14.03 8.48 -8.18
CA ASN A 37 14.48 7.09 -8.09
C ASN A 37 13.34 6.07 -7.99
N GLU A 38 12.09 6.47 -8.31
CA GLU A 38 10.90 5.63 -8.21
C GLU A 38 10.41 5.18 -9.58
N VAL A 39 9.61 4.13 -9.57
CA VAL A 39 8.86 3.66 -10.73
C VAL A 39 7.37 3.65 -10.42
N LEU A 40 6.56 3.95 -11.41
CA LEU A 40 5.11 3.81 -11.35
C LEU A 40 4.72 2.49 -12.01
N ILE A 41 3.92 1.70 -11.30
CA ILE A 41 3.51 0.37 -11.75
C ILE A 41 2.00 0.35 -12.00
N HIS A 42 1.61 -0.09 -13.18
CA HIS A 42 0.26 -0.52 -13.46
C HIS A 42 0.07 -1.93 -12.91
N ILE A 43 -0.75 -2.06 -11.86
CA ILE A 43 -0.94 -3.32 -11.14
C ILE A 43 -1.83 -4.25 -11.96
N ALA A 44 -1.34 -5.46 -12.21
CA ALA A 44 -2.11 -6.55 -12.79
C ALA A 44 -2.65 -7.51 -11.70
N ALA A 45 -1.92 -7.65 -10.59
CA ALA A 45 -2.33 -8.45 -9.45
C ALA A 45 -1.63 -8.00 -8.16
N ALA A 46 -2.33 -8.15 -7.05
CA ALA A 46 -1.80 -7.95 -5.70
C ALA A 46 -2.29 -9.06 -4.78
N GLY A 47 -1.43 -9.54 -3.90
CA GLY A 47 -1.80 -10.53 -2.89
C GLY A 47 -2.51 -9.88 -1.70
N VAL A 48 -3.45 -10.60 -1.11
CA VAL A 48 -4.03 -10.26 0.20
C VAL A 48 -3.44 -11.21 1.23
N ASN A 49 -2.79 -10.64 2.23
CA ASN A 49 -2.08 -11.37 3.29
C ASN A 49 -2.71 -11.13 4.66
N ASN A 50 -2.35 -12.00 5.62
CA ASN A 50 -2.77 -11.79 7.02
C ASN A 50 -2.33 -10.43 7.57
N THR A 51 -1.20 -9.89 7.09
CA THR A 51 -0.73 -8.55 7.47
C THR A 51 -1.70 -7.44 7.08
N ASP A 52 -2.40 -7.59 5.97
CA ASP A 52 -3.40 -6.61 5.52
C ASP A 52 -4.62 -6.64 6.42
N ILE A 53 -5.08 -7.85 6.78
CA ILE A 53 -6.18 -8.05 7.70
C ILE A 53 -5.80 -7.54 9.09
N ASN A 54 -4.64 -7.94 9.59
CA ASN A 54 -4.14 -7.55 10.92
C ASN A 54 -3.97 -6.02 11.04
N THR A 55 -3.49 -5.37 9.99
CA THR A 55 -3.39 -3.91 9.93
C THR A 55 -4.76 -3.27 10.02
N ARG A 56 -5.73 -3.75 9.22
CA ARG A 56 -7.08 -3.21 9.23
C ARG A 56 -7.76 -3.35 10.59
N ILE A 57 -7.73 -4.55 11.18
CA ILE A 57 -8.41 -4.81 12.45
C ILE A 57 -7.69 -4.22 13.67
N GLY A 58 -6.47 -3.70 13.51
CA GLY A 58 -5.67 -3.13 14.60
C GLY A 58 -4.94 -4.16 15.47
N TRP A 59 -4.74 -5.40 14.97
CA TRP A 59 -4.16 -6.50 15.73
C TRP A 59 -2.77 -6.23 16.32
N TYR A 60 -1.99 -5.35 15.71
CA TYR A 60 -0.63 -5.04 16.18
C TYR A 60 -0.59 -4.12 17.39
N SER A 61 -1.72 -3.59 17.85
CA SER A 61 -1.79 -2.79 19.08
C SER A 61 -1.43 -3.65 20.29
N LYS A 62 -0.59 -3.09 21.16
CA LYS A 62 -0.18 -3.75 22.41
C LYS A 62 -1.33 -3.96 23.39
N SER A 63 -2.43 -3.22 23.23
CA SER A 63 -3.65 -3.35 24.03
C SER A 63 -4.50 -4.54 23.62
N VAL A 64 -4.25 -5.14 22.45
CA VAL A 64 -4.99 -6.32 22.00
C VAL A 64 -4.45 -7.53 22.71
N THR A 65 -5.28 -8.08 23.60
CA THR A 65 -5.00 -9.28 24.39
C THR A 65 -6.00 -10.41 24.12
N SER A 66 -7.08 -10.10 23.39
CA SER A 66 -8.11 -11.06 23.03
C SER A 66 -7.74 -11.93 21.83
N ASP A 67 -8.55 -12.97 21.60
CA ASP A 67 -8.42 -13.86 20.44
C ASP A 67 -8.70 -13.08 19.13
N THR A 68 -7.80 -13.19 18.19
CA THR A 68 -7.86 -12.48 16.89
C THR A 68 -9.02 -12.92 15.99
N ASN A 69 -9.62 -14.09 16.25
CA ASN A 69 -10.77 -14.58 15.51
C ASN A 69 -11.99 -13.66 15.58
N MET A 70 -12.08 -12.82 16.61
CA MET A 70 -13.21 -11.92 16.82
C MET A 70 -13.15 -10.63 16.00
N GLY A 71 -11.98 -10.25 15.48
CA GLY A 71 -11.74 -8.97 14.78
C GLY A 71 -12.14 -8.92 13.31
N GLY A 72 -12.45 -10.05 12.69
CA GLY A 72 -12.52 -10.17 11.22
C GLY A 72 -13.48 -9.19 10.54
N GLN A 73 -14.69 -9.03 11.03
CA GLN A 73 -15.73 -8.18 10.42
C GLN A 73 -15.78 -6.77 11.01
N LYS A 74 -15.55 -6.62 12.31
CA LYS A 74 -15.79 -5.37 13.05
C LYS A 74 -14.51 -4.65 13.50
N GLY A 75 -13.36 -5.29 13.37
CA GLY A 75 -12.11 -4.84 13.99
C GLY A 75 -12.03 -5.26 15.45
N LEU A 76 -10.95 -4.89 16.12
CA LEU A 76 -10.69 -5.17 17.52
C LEU A 76 -10.93 -3.90 18.35
N ASN A 77 -11.95 -3.90 19.20
CA ASN A 77 -12.31 -2.75 20.03
C ASN A 77 -11.21 -2.32 21.02
N GLU A 78 -10.31 -3.24 21.35
CA GLU A 78 -9.18 -3.01 22.24
C GLU A 78 -8.02 -2.27 21.56
N ALA A 79 -8.01 -2.23 20.22
CA ALA A 79 -6.92 -1.65 19.46
C ALA A 79 -6.83 -0.13 19.68
N ILE A 80 -5.63 0.33 20.01
CA ILE A 80 -5.31 1.76 20.10
C ILE A 80 -4.64 2.20 18.82
N ASN A 81 -5.16 3.25 18.18
CA ASN A 81 -4.65 3.75 16.91
C ASN A 81 -3.18 4.18 16.95
N ASN A 82 -2.69 4.57 18.13
CA ASN A 82 -1.35 5.11 18.30
C ASN A 82 -0.23 4.06 18.20
N ASP A 83 -0.54 2.76 18.28
CA ASP A 83 0.47 1.69 18.24
C ASP A 83 0.08 0.49 17.37
N ALA A 84 -1.06 0.56 16.67
CA ALA A 84 -1.64 -0.54 15.92
C ALA A 84 -0.97 -0.80 14.56
N SER A 85 0.35 -0.79 14.52
CA SER A 85 1.14 -1.13 13.33
C SER A 85 2.27 -2.09 13.64
N TRP A 86 2.72 -2.81 12.63
CA TRP A 86 3.88 -3.71 12.74
C TRP A 86 5.15 -3.02 13.29
N SER A 87 5.36 -1.74 12.97
CA SER A 87 6.51 -0.96 13.43
C SER A 87 6.32 -0.36 14.83
N GLY A 88 5.11 -0.44 15.40
CA GLY A 88 4.74 0.23 16.65
C GLY A 88 4.58 1.75 16.53
N THR A 89 4.64 2.29 15.30
CA THR A 89 4.37 3.71 15.04
C THR A 89 2.97 3.87 14.47
N PRO A 90 2.25 4.99 14.77
CA PRO A 90 0.92 5.22 14.23
C PRO A 90 0.90 5.19 12.70
N LEU A 91 -0.08 4.54 12.12
CA LEU A 91 -0.34 4.62 10.70
C LEU A 91 -1.05 5.92 10.35
N GLN A 92 -0.69 6.49 9.21
CA GLN A 92 -1.42 7.63 8.66
C GLN A 92 -2.60 7.12 7.82
N PHE A 93 -3.78 7.70 8.04
CA PHE A 93 -5.00 7.46 7.27
C PHE A 93 -5.48 8.76 6.61
N PRO A 94 -6.17 8.70 5.46
CA PRO A 94 -6.47 7.51 4.66
C PRO A 94 -5.22 6.96 3.95
N ARG A 95 -5.20 5.64 3.68
CA ARG A 95 -4.08 4.99 2.99
C ARG A 95 -4.53 3.85 2.09
N ILE A 96 -3.79 3.61 1.03
CA ILE A 96 -3.84 2.36 0.28
C ILE A 96 -2.80 1.45 0.90
N GLN A 97 -3.21 0.24 1.28
CA GLN A 97 -2.31 -0.74 1.88
C GLN A 97 -2.07 -1.93 0.94
N GLY A 98 -1.08 -2.72 1.25
CA GLY A 98 -0.67 -3.91 0.53
C GLY A 98 0.83 -4.07 0.57
N ALA A 99 1.32 -5.30 0.54
CA ALA A 99 2.74 -5.61 0.63
C ALA A 99 3.31 -6.17 -0.68
N ASP A 100 2.45 -6.65 -1.57
CA ASP A 100 2.82 -7.35 -2.79
C ASP A 100 2.23 -6.69 -4.01
N VAL A 101 2.98 -6.72 -5.12
CA VAL A 101 2.51 -6.23 -6.40
C VAL A 101 3.14 -7.03 -7.55
N CYS A 102 2.31 -7.33 -8.55
CA CYS A 102 2.73 -7.79 -9.86
C CYS A 102 2.13 -6.85 -10.90
N GLY A 103 2.92 -6.41 -11.87
CA GLY A 103 2.43 -5.49 -12.89
C GLY A 103 3.51 -5.06 -13.85
N TYR A 104 3.28 -3.94 -14.52
CA TYR A 104 4.17 -3.38 -15.52
C TYR A 104 4.60 -1.98 -15.14
N ILE A 105 5.87 -1.64 -15.36
CA ILE A 105 6.37 -0.27 -15.20
C ILE A 105 5.77 0.58 -16.32
N VAL A 106 5.06 1.65 -15.95
CA VAL A 106 4.40 2.56 -16.91
C VAL A 106 5.01 3.97 -16.90
N SER A 107 5.77 4.29 -15.87
CA SER A 107 6.52 5.55 -15.78
C SER A 107 7.71 5.38 -14.84
N VAL A 108 8.76 6.17 -15.04
CA VAL A 108 9.98 6.15 -14.22
C VAL A 108 10.38 7.56 -13.84
N GLY A 109 11.03 7.70 -12.69
CA GLY A 109 11.66 8.95 -12.28
C GLY A 109 12.96 9.22 -13.04
N SER A 110 13.51 10.42 -12.89
CA SER A 110 14.65 10.92 -13.66
C SER A 110 15.94 10.09 -13.51
N ASP A 111 16.11 9.41 -12.39
CA ASP A 111 17.31 8.64 -12.05
C ASP A 111 17.16 7.14 -12.40
N VAL A 112 16.03 6.77 -13.00
CA VAL A 112 15.73 5.40 -13.42
C VAL A 112 15.79 5.32 -14.95
N ASP A 113 16.44 4.26 -15.46
CA ASP A 113 16.55 4.04 -16.90
C ASP A 113 15.16 3.90 -17.54
N SER A 114 14.87 4.73 -18.53
CA SER A 114 13.58 4.74 -19.23
C SER A 114 13.32 3.47 -20.05
N SER A 115 14.35 2.68 -20.35
CA SER A 115 14.21 1.37 -21.02
C SER A 115 13.41 0.36 -20.21
N ARG A 116 13.24 0.61 -18.90
CA ARG A 116 12.45 -0.22 -17.99
C ARG A 116 10.93 -0.06 -18.17
N ILE A 117 10.48 0.96 -18.89
CA ILE A 117 9.04 1.12 -19.19
C ILE A 117 8.56 -0.08 -20.03
N GLY A 118 7.49 -0.72 -19.58
CA GLY A 118 6.97 -1.97 -20.14
C GLY A 118 7.50 -3.24 -19.49
N GLU A 119 8.52 -3.14 -18.62
CA GLU A 119 9.06 -4.27 -17.86
C GLU A 119 7.99 -4.84 -16.92
N ARG A 120 7.81 -6.17 -16.97
CA ARG A 120 6.94 -6.88 -16.02
C ARG A 120 7.71 -7.20 -14.76
N ILE A 121 7.13 -6.83 -13.63
CA ILE A 121 7.78 -6.97 -12.34
C ILE A 121 6.88 -7.65 -11.30
N ILE A 122 7.54 -8.29 -10.34
CA ILE A 122 6.95 -8.67 -9.06
C ILE A 122 7.78 -7.96 -7.99
N ALA A 123 7.12 -7.30 -7.06
CA ALA A 123 7.83 -6.58 -6.01
C ALA A 123 7.08 -6.61 -4.69
N ARG A 124 7.84 -6.40 -3.63
CA ARG A 124 7.35 -6.14 -2.29
C ARG A 124 7.40 -4.64 -2.04
N THR A 125 6.26 -4.03 -1.76
CA THR A 125 6.12 -2.57 -1.65
C THR A 125 6.80 -1.95 -0.43
N MET A 126 7.20 -2.77 0.56
CA MET A 126 7.76 -2.32 1.84
C MET A 126 9.29 -2.45 1.92
N GLN A 127 10.00 -2.50 0.81
CA GLN A 127 11.46 -2.57 0.83
C GLN A 127 12.09 -1.18 0.92
N SER A 128 12.44 -0.75 2.14
CA SER A 128 13.50 0.24 2.34
C SER A 128 14.82 -0.52 2.55
N ASN A 129 15.82 -0.27 1.72
CA ASN A 129 17.18 -0.76 1.99
C ASN A 129 17.95 0.38 2.70
N PRO A 130 18.16 0.32 4.03
CA PRO A 130 18.83 1.40 4.76
C PRO A 130 20.30 1.59 4.40
N ASN A 131 20.90 0.64 3.66
CA ASN A 131 22.33 0.61 3.38
C ASN A 131 22.71 0.91 1.93
N LYS A 132 21.75 1.25 1.07
CA LYS A 132 22.04 1.66 -0.32
C LYS A 132 21.26 2.92 -0.66
N ASN A 133 21.94 3.91 -1.22
CA ASN A 133 21.36 5.16 -1.73
C ASN A 133 20.37 4.97 -2.91
N ASN A 134 19.94 3.76 -3.18
CA ASN A 134 18.97 3.38 -4.20
C ASN A 134 17.71 2.85 -3.54
N ASN A 135 16.94 3.74 -2.93
CA ASN A 135 15.60 3.44 -2.47
C ASN A 135 14.67 3.42 -3.67
N TYR A 136 14.40 2.24 -4.22
CA TYR A 136 13.30 2.07 -5.17
C TYR A 136 12.00 2.05 -4.38
N PHE A 137 11.28 3.17 -4.36
CA PHE A 137 9.90 3.18 -3.88
C PHE A 137 8.99 2.72 -5.00
N LEU A 138 8.23 1.68 -4.72
CA LEU A 138 7.19 1.22 -5.61
C LEU A 138 5.92 2.00 -5.31
N LEU A 139 5.47 2.74 -6.28
CA LEU A 139 4.18 3.39 -6.26
C LEU A 139 3.22 2.60 -7.14
N SER A 140 2.14 2.11 -6.56
CA SER A 140 1.23 1.16 -7.23
C SER A 140 -0.03 1.86 -7.70
N ILE A 141 -0.42 1.63 -8.96
CA ILE A 141 -1.75 1.99 -9.49
C ILE A 141 -2.55 0.71 -9.65
N LEU A 142 -3.75 0.66 -9.07
CA LEU A 142 -4.77 -0.31 -9.43
C LEU A 142 -5.71 0.37 -10.43
N ILE A 143 -5.81 -0.17 -11.63
CA ILE A 143 -6.79 0.27 -12.64
C ILE A 143 -7.90 -0.76 -12.73
#